data_74de9e174138f45a2ad85cf498be7a24
#
_entry.id   74de9e174138f45a2ad85cf498be7a24
#
_cell.length_a   1.000
_cell.length_b   1.000
_cell.length_c   1.000
_cell.angle_alpha   90.00
_cell.angle_beta   90.00
_cell.angle_gamma   90.00
#
_symmetry.space_group_name_H-M   'P 1'
#
loop_
_entity.id
_entity.type
_entity.pdbx_description
1 polymer ?
#
loop_
_entity_poly.entity_id
_entity_poly.type
_entity_poly.pdbx_seq_one_letter_code
_entity_poly.pdbx_strand_id
1 'polypeptide(L)'
;MRINRQVTLSIMTVAISAAYSLTSHAQDDADARIRELENKVQQLIQQRAEQDKQIDLLTKELVGISNQVSQSKIAKSEEKGASKGNPIYGGFKDGLTFEDGTGSWKLQLNGRLQADYRYFSPDDWKADTFSIRRARLGGTFSFLKDFAVRVEGEYANVNDGSKGTTTLTYGYLDFNRWPGAKIRAGQFKPFFGLGRAQSSNFTDFTELSLATSNGSIFNSSYDRGLMVHGDPLPWLNYNVYAVNGTGQNNDDVKDSKDIGARINANFAKFTDNKKLVLHAGTSISKGSIDFSSSTKSIKQVTEGNGVEFFNVVGLNNARSTDRSRLGLEGAAVYGPVKLQAEYIKANFEGRQDANAFDNDIKTWYADINWLITGESYADSYKSGIFGRINPKNNFDEKSGWGAFELGLRYSKFDASDFKAILASQTINTSEADAWTVGAKWILNPNARLLLNYIQTNFDTDLVIDGKPDDKEKAVNLRAQYDF
;
A
#
# COMPACT_ATOMS: atom_id res chain seq x y z
N MET A 1 -16.67 -14.13 -24.97
CA MET A 1 -15.28 -13.80 -25.26
C MET A 1 -14.68 -14.92 -26.10
N ARG A 2 -14.45 -14.68 -27.41
CA ARG A 2 -13.99 -15.71 -28.35
C ARG A 2 -12.49 -15.94 -28.17
N ILE A 3 -12.09 -17.07 -27.62
CA ILE A 3 -10.70 -17.50 -27.56
C ILE A 3 -10.30 -18.08 -28.92
N ASN A 4 -9.22 -17.54 -29.42
CA ASN A 4 -8.72 -17.75 -30.79
C ASN A 4 -8.31 -19.22 -31.04
N ARG A 5 -8.97 -19.87 -31.99
CA ARG A 5 -8.72 -21.26 -32.42
C ARG A 5 -7.33 -21.52 -33.02
N GLN A 6 -6.53 -20.49 -33.23
CA GLN A 6 -5.22 -20.62 -33.92
C GLN A 6 -4.07 -21.05 -32.98
N VAL A 7 -4.14 -20.82 -31.66
CA VAL A 7 -3.05 -21.18 -30.75
C VAL A 7 -3.00 -22.67 -30.44
N THR A 8 -4.15 -23.36 -30.49
CA THR A 8 -4.22 -24.80 -30.22
C THR A 8 -3.67 -25.65 -31.38
N LEU A 9 -3.72 -25.14 -32.62
CA LEU A 9 -3.17 -25.85 -33.78
C LEU A 9 -1.64 -25.75 -33.88
N SER A 10 -1.04 -24.64 -33.43
CA SER A 10 0.41 -24.43 -33.55
C SER A 10 1.23 -25.31 -32.58
N ILE A 11 0.68 -25.70 -31.44
CA ILE A 11 1.35 -26.60 -30.48
C ILE A 11 1.31 -28.05 -30.98
N MET A 12 0.28 -28.45 -31.70
CA MET A 12 0.19 -29.78 -32.29
C MET A 12 1.18 -29.99 -33.47
N THR A 13 1.49 -28.96 -34.24
CA THR A 13 2.37 -29.07 -35.42
C THR A 13 3.84 -29.24 -35.03
N VAL A 14 4.29 -28.72 -33.89
CA VAL A 14 5.67 -28.84 -33.40
C VAL A 14 5.94 -30.25 -32.77
N ALA A 15 4.91 -30.89 -32.22
CA ALA A 15 5.05 -32.24 -31.65
C ALA A 15 5.13 -33.34 -32.76
N ILE A 16 4.60 -33.07 -33.91
CA ILE A 16 4.59 -34.04 -35.04
C ILE A 16 5.90 -34.05 -35.85
N SER A 17 6.64 -32.93 -35.84
CA SER A 17 7.92 -32.84 -36.58
C SER A 17 9.10 -33.54 -35.93
N ALA A 18 9.03 -33.87 -34.63
CA ALA A 18 10.10 -34.55 -33.90
C ALA A 18 10.03 -36.09 -33.97
N ALA A 19 9.00 -36.69 -34.58
CA ALA A 19 8.75 -38.14 -34.57
C ALA A 19 9.19 -38.87 -35.85
N TYR A 20 9.80 -38.19 -36.81
CA TYR A 20 10.09 -38.79 -38.12
C TYR A 20 11.45 -39.49 -38.30
N SER A 21 12.13 -39.82 -37.19
CA SER A 21 13.46 -40.48 -37.28
C SER A 21 13.61 -41.79 -36.48
N LEU A 22 12.55 -42.58 -36.32
CA LEU A 22 12.65 -43.88 -35.65
C LEU A 22 12.05 -45.00 -36.53
N THR A 23 12.76 -46.13 -36.59
CA THR A 23 12.53 -47.33 -37.39
C THR A 23 11.10 -47.89 -37.32
N SER A 24 10.66 -48.57 -38.38
CA SER A 24 9.27 -48.92 -38.70
C SER A 24 8.45 -49.68 -37.63
N HIS A 25 9.05 -50.32 -36.65
CA HIS A 25 8.33 -51.00 -35.55
C HIS A 25 8.00 -50.05 -34.37
N ALA A 26 8.75 -48.96 -34.20
CA ALA A 26 8.46 -47.93 -33.21
C ALA A 26 7.41 -46.93 -33.69
N GLN A 27 7.15 -46.86 -35.00
CA GLN A 27 6.21 -45.96 -35.63
C GLN A 27 4.75 -46.40 -35.46
N ASP A 28 4.49 -47.72 -35.56
CA ASP A 28 3.14 -48.28 -35.33
C ASP A 28 2.66 -48.14 -33.89
N ASP A 29 3.57 -48.28 -32.92
CA ASP A 29 3.23 -48.08 -31.50
C ASP A 29 3.05 -46.57 -31.14
N ALA A 30 3.81 -45.70 -31.78
CA ALA A 30 3.65 -44.25 -31.65
C ALA A 30 2.33 -43.73 -32.26
N ASP A 31 1.96 -44.25 -33.44
CA ASP A 31 0.70 -43.90 -34.10
C ASP A 31 -0.51 -44.42 -33.31
N ALA A 32 -0.42 -45.60 -32.69
CA ALA A 32 -1.47 -46.11 -31.81
C ALA A 32 -1.65 -45.23 -30.57
N ARG A 33 -0.56 -44.80 -29.93
CA ARG A 33 -0.58 -43.87 -28.78
C ARG A 33 -1.09 -42.49 -29.15
N ILE A 34 -0.74 -41.99 -30.33
CA ILE A 34 -1.27 -40.68 -30.83
C ILE A 34 -2.78 -40.77 -31.01
N ARG A 35 -3.31 -41.83 -31.62
CA ARG A 35 -4.77 -42.03 -31.77
C ARG A 35 -5.47 -42.17 -30.42
N GLU A 36 -4.86 -42.85 -29.43
CA GLU A 36 -5.42 -42.96 -28.10
C GLU A 36 -5.48 -41.58 -27.40
N LEU A 37 -4.40 -40.78 -27.54
CA LEU A 37 -4.35 -39.42 -26.97
C LEU A 37 -5.35 -38.48 -27.68
N GLU A 38 -5.48 -38.55 -29.00
CA GLU A 38 -6.48 -37.79 -29.75
C GLU A 38 -7.90 -38.13 -29.31
N ASN A 39 -8.21 -39.42 -29.13
CA ASN A 39 -9.52 -39.83 -28.60
C ASN A 39 -9.74 -39.31 -27.16
N LYS A 40 -8.74 -39.36 -26.33
CA LYS A 40 -8.82 -38.85 -24.96
C LYS A 40 -8.99 -37.32 -24.89
N VAL A 41 -8.31 -36.60 -25.78
CA VAL A 41 -8.50 -35.16 -25.96
C VAL A 41 -9.91 -34.83 -26.44
N GLN A 42 -10.44 -35.58 -27.42
CA GLN A 42 -11.82 -35.39 -27.88
C GLN A 42 -12.85 -35.68 -26.76
N GLN A 43 -12.62 -36.70 -25.94
CA GLN A 43 -13.48 -36.97 -24.79
C GLN A 43 -13.43 -35.85 -23.75
N LEU A 44 -12.24 -35.31 -23.47
CA LEU A 44 -12.09 -34.19 -22.53
C LEU A 44 -12.75 -32.91 -23.06
N ILE A 45 -12.67 -32.65 -24.36
CA ILE A 45 -13.36 -31.52 -25.00
C ILE A 45 -14.88 -31.67 -24.88
N GLN A 46 -15.43 -32.87 -25.11
CA GLN A 46 -16.84 -33.15 -24.96
C GLN A 46 -17.29 -33.00 -23.48
N GLN A 47 -16.51 -33.54 -22.53
CA GLN A 47 -16.81 -33.37 -21.10
C GLN A 47 -16.81 -31.91 -20.67
N ARG A 48 -15.87 -31.11 -21.17
CA ARG A 48 -15.80 -29.70 -20.88
C ARG A 48 -17.01 -28.93 -21.44
N ALA A 49 -17.41 -29.24 -22.66
CA ALA A 49 -18.58 -28.64 -23.28
C ALA A 49 -19.89 -28.98 -22.51
N GLU A 50 -19.97 -30.16 -21.94
CA GLU A 50 -21.11 -30.55 -21.11
C GLU A 50 -21.08 -29.85 -19.74
N GLN A 51 -19.91 -29.72 -19.12
CA GLN A 51 -19.74 -28.93 -17.88
C GLN A 51 -20.09 -27.45 -18.09
N ASP A 52 -19.68 -26.87 -19.19
CA ASP A 52 -20.00 -25.46 -19.51
C ASP A 52 -21.51 -25.26 -19.70
N LYS A 53 -22.23 -26.23 -20.29
CA LYS A 53 -23.70 -26.21 -20.36
C LYS A 53 -24.35 -26.32 -18.99
N GLN A 54 -23.84 -27.20 -18.11
CA GLN A 54 -24.36 -27.33 -16.73
C GLN A 54 -24.14 -26.05 -15.91
N ILE A 55 -22.99 -25.41 -16.07
CA ILE A 55 -22.68 -24.12 -15.44
C ILE A 55 -23.65 -23.03 -15.94
N ASP A 56 -23.94 -22.98 -17.24
CA ASP A 56 -24.86 -21.99 -17.80
C ASP A 56 -26.32 -22.22 -17.30
N LEU A 57 -26.74 -23.48 -17.21
CA LEU A 57 -28.04 -23.85 -16.63
C LEU A 57 -28.15 -23.46 -15.14
N LEU A 58 -27.16 -23.83 -14.33
CA LEU A 58 -27.11 -23.49 -12.92
C LEU A 58 -27.05 -21.97 -12.69
N THR A 59 -26.35 -21.26 -13.55
CA THR A 59 -26.28 -19.80 -13.50
C THR A 59 -27.64 -19.17 -13.79
N LYS A 60 -28.37 -19.68 -14.79
CA LYS A 60 -29.75 -19.24 -15.10
C LYS A 60 -30.72 -19.56 -13.99
N GLU A 61 -30.59 -20.74 -13.37
CA GLU A 61 -31.42 -21.14 -12.20
C GLU A 61 -31.15 -20.25 -10.98
N LEU A 62 -29.87 -19.98 -10.69
CA LEU A 62 -29.46 -19.06 -9.62
C LEU A 62 -30.01 -17.64 -9.82
N VAL A 63 -29.95 -17.12 -11.04
CA VAL A 63 -30.55 -15.82 -11.39
C VAL A 63 -32.08 -15.87 -11.24
N GLY A 64 -32.72 -16.96 -11.66
CA GLY A 64 -34.17 -17.19 -11.47
C GLY A 64 -34.59 -17.20 -10.02
N ILE A 65 -33.86 -17.97 -9.18
CA ILE A 65 -34.09 -18.04 -7.73
C ILE A 65 -33.82 -16.69 -7.05
N SER A 66 -32.74 -16.00 -7.43
CA SER A 66 -32.43 -14.66 -6.91
C SER A 66 -33.55 -13.65 -7.21
N ASN A 67 -34.11 -13.69 -8.43
CA ASN A 67 -35.24 -12.85 -8.81
C ASN A 67 -36.52 -13.22 -8.09
N GLN A 68 -36.82 -14.52 -7.88
CA GLN A 68 -37.98 -14.98 -7.11
C GLN A 68 -37.84 -14.61 -5.63
N VAL A 69 -36.65 -14.76 -5.02
CA VAL A 69 -36.39 -14.35 -3.65
C VAL A 69 -36.53 -12.83 -3.48
N SER A 70 -36.11 -12.07 -4.47
CA SER A 70 -36.26 -10.62 -4.48
C SER A 70 -37.72 -10.22 -4.61
N GLN A 71 -38.49 -10.84 -5.51
CA GLN A 71 -39.94 -10.60 -5.65
C GLN A 71 -40.75 -11.07 -4.44
N SER A 72 -40.41 -12.22 -3.83
CA SER A 72 -41.11 -12.72 -2.63
C SER A 72 -40.78 -11.86 -1.40
N LYS A 73 -39.63 -11.25 -1.29
CA LYS A 73 -39.29 -10.27 -0.26
C LYS A 73 -40.06 -8.96 -0.44
N ILE A 74 -40.26 -8.51 -1.67
CA ILE A 74 -41.04 -7.30 -2.00
C ILE A 74 -42.52 -7.55 -1.65
N ALA A 75 -43.11 -8.69 -2.05
CA ALA A 75 -44.50 -9.04 -1.74
C ALA A 75 -44.75 -9.19 -0.24
N LYS A 76 -43.80 -9.73 0.56
CA LYS A 76 -43.94 -9.83 2.02
C LYS A 76 -43.75 -8.50 2.76
N SER A 77 -43.14 -7.49 2.14
CA SER A 77 -43.01 -6.15 2.73
C SER A 77 -44.25 -5.28 2.54
N GLU A 78 -45.09 -5.57 1.55
CA GLU A 78 -46.35 -4.87 1.32
C GLU A 78 -47.46 -5.24 2.32
N GLU A 79 -47.35 -6.40 2.98
CA GLU A 79 -48.36 -6.89 3.94
C GLU A 79 -48.20 -6.39 5.39
N LYS A 80 -47.11 -5.76 5.74
CA LYS A 80 -46.88 -5.13 7.06
C LYS A 80 -46.71 -3.63 6.91
N GLY A 81 -47.79 -2.88 7.18
CA GLY A 81 -47.80 -1.44 7.24
C GLY A 81 -46.73 -0.89 8.17
N ALA A 82 -45.54 -0.67 7.60
CA ALA A 82 -44.46 0.05 8.24
C ALA A 82 -43.75 0.87 7.15
N SER A 83 -43.62 2.16 7.41
CA SER A 83 -42.74 3.15 6.82
C SER A 83 -42.28 2.90 5.36
N LYS A 84 -42.61 3.78 4.46
CA LYS A 84 -42.22 3.82 3.06
C LYS A 84 -40.70 4.05 2.88
N GLY A 85 -39.81 3.24 3.51
CA GLY A 85 -38.40 3.26 3.32
C GLY A 85 -37.92 2.07 2.47
N ASN A 86 -37.02 2.28 1.54
CA ASN A 86 -36.39 1.17 0.83
C ASN A 86 -35.66 0.23 1.82
N PRO A 87 -35.72 -1.11 1.60
CA PRO A 87 -35.02 -2.04 2.47
C PRO A 87 -33.49 -1.75 2.46
N ILE A 88 -32.90 -1.79 3.67
CA ILE A 88 -31.46 -1.65 3.85
C ILE A 88 -30.86 -3.05 3.87
N TYR A 89 -29.86 -3.27 3.05
CA TYR A 89 -29.07 -4.50 3.00
C TYR A 89 -27.76 -4.30 3.76
N GLY A 90 -27.44 -5.25 4.65
CA GLY A 90 -26.17 -5.26 5.39
C GLY A 90 -25.30 -6.42 4.95
N GLY A 91 -23.98 -6.21 4.93
CA GLY A 91 -23.00 -7.25 4.61
C GLY A 91 -21.62 -6.92 5.18
N PHE A 92 -20.74 -7.91 5.15
CA PHE A 92 -19.35 -7.74 5.55
C PHE A 92 -18.44 -8.12 4.38
N LYS A 93 -17.86 -7.10 3.75
CA LYS A 93 -16.84 -7.24 2.71
C LYS A 93 -15.91 -6.02 2.75
N ASP A 94 -14.66 -6.22 3.12
CA ASP A 94 -13.70 -5.13 3.34
C ASP A 94 -14.22 -4.05 4.29
N GLY A 95 -14.96 -4.48 5.34
CA GLY A 95 -15.68 -3.66 6.30
C GLY A 95 -17.17 -3.95 6.35
N LEU A 96 -17.84 -3.37 7.35
CA LEU A 96 -19.29 -3.48 7.50
C LEU A 96 -19.98 -2.53 6.52
N THR A 97 -20.76 -3.07 5.61
CA THR A 97 -21.43 -2.32 4.53
C THR A 97 -22.94 -2.32 4.74
N PHE A 98 -23.55 -1.14 4.54
CA PHE A 98 -24.99 -0.94 4.47
C PHE A 98 -25.31 -0.22 3.16
N GLU A 99 -26.28 -0.68 2.41
CA GLU A 99 -26.70 -0.06 1.15
C GLU A 99 -28.21 -0.22 0.94
N ASP A 100 -28.82 0.69 0.20
CA ASP A 100 -30.17 0.49 -0.30
C ASP A 100 -30.14 -0.40 -1.55
N GLY A 101 -31.22 -1.13 -1.80
CA GLY A 101 -31.31 -2.03 -2.95
C GLY A 101 -31.30 -1.32 -4.31
N THR A 102 -31.35 0.02 -4.34
CA THR A 102 -31.34 0.83 -5.56
C THR A 102 -29.95 1.33 -5.92
N GLY A 103 -28.99 1.24 -5.01
CA GLY A 103 -27.63 1.79 -5.16
C GLY A 103 -27.59 3.32 -5.09
N SER A 104 -28.63 3.96 -4.54
CA SER A 104 -28.63 5.42 -4.37
C SER A 104 -27.68 5.88 -3.28
N TRP A 105 -27.44 5.04 -2.28
CA TRP A 105 -26.44 5.29 -1.24
C TRP A 105 -25.82 4.00 -0.72
N LYS A 106 -24.59 4.14 -0.20
CA LYS A 106 -23.85 3.06 0.45
C LYS A 106 -23.01 3.64 1.58
N LEU A 107 -23.10 3.05 2.76
CA LEU A 107 -22.22 3.30 3.88
C LEU A 107 -21.30 2.09 4.08
N GLN A 108 -20.00 2.30 4.07
CA GLN A 108 -18.99 1.30 4.40
C GLN A 108 -18.21 1.77 5.62
N LEU A 109 -18.31 1.05 6.72
CA LEU A 109 -17.51 1.27 7.92
C LEU A 109 -16.21 0.46 7.80
N ASN A 110 -15.13 1.07 8.18
CA ASN A 110 -13.82 0.44 8.21
C ASN A 110 -13.08 0.81 9.50
N GLY A 111 -12.22 -0.09 9.93
CA GLY A 111 -11.42 0.13 11.12
C GLY A 111 -10.12 -0.65 11.10
N ARG A 112 -9.22 -0.33 12.04
CA ARG A 112 -8.00 -1.07 12.28
C ARG A 112 -7.52 -0.91 13.70
N LEU A 113 -6.87 -1.97 14.18
CA LEU A 113 -6.10 -1.98 15.41
C LEU A 113 -4.72 -2.56 15.10
N GLN A 114 -3.66 -1.87 15.52
CA GLN A 114 -2.28 -2.35 15.47
C GLN A 114 -1.71 -2.23 16.88
N ALA A 115 -1.46 -3.37 17.52
CA ALA A 115 -0.81 -3.46 18.82
C ALA A 115 0.62 -3.97 18.64
N ASP A 116 1.59 -3.23 19.14
CA ASP A 116 3.02 -3.50 18.99
C ASP A 116 3.66 -3.79 20.33
N TYR A 117 4.60 -4.73 20.34
CA TYR A 117 5.70 -4.77 21.29
C TYR A 117 6.99 -4.44 20.55
N ARG A 118 7.81 -3.58 21.14
CA ARG A 118 9.07 -3.15 20.57
C ARG A 118 10.17 -3.30 21.61
N TYR A 119 11.24 -3.96 21.22
CA TYR A 119 12.49 -4.07 21.94
C TYR A 119 13.54 -3.23 21.21
N PHE A 120 14.38 -2.51 21.95
CA PHE A 120 15.46 -1.68 21.42
C PHE A 120 16.79 -2.04 22.08
N SER A 121 17.88 -1.86 21.33
CA SER A 121 19.24 -2.00 21.80
C SER A 121 20.12 -0.96 21.10
N PRO A 122 20.91 -0.15 21.83
CA PRO A 122 21.15 -0.21 23.27
C PRO A 122 19.91 0.15 24.13
N ASP A 123 19.76 -0.54 25.26
CA ASP A 123 18.58 -0.41 26.14
C ASP A 123 18.43 1.02 26.73
N ASP A 124 19.55 1.73 26.89
CA ASP A 124 19.58 3.08 27.44
C ASP A 124 19.11 4.15 26.45
N TRP A 125 19.06 3.84 25.15
CA TRP A 125 18.69 4.80 24.12
C TRP A 125 17.19 4.95 23.98
N LYS A 126 16.47 3.87 24.12
CA LYS A 126 15.02 3.83 23.97
C LYS A 126 14.46 2.67 24.80
N ALA A 127 13.47 2.98 25.63
CA ALA A 127 12.81 1.96 26.43
C ALA A 127 11.98 1.00 25.57
N ASP A 128 12.01 -0.27 25.94
CA ASP A 128 11.10 -1.28 25.44
C ASP A 128 9.65 -0.91 25.76
N THR A 129 8.75 -1.19 24.82
CA THR A 129 7.38 -0.71 25.01
C THR A 129 6.32 -1.59 24.39
N PHE A 130 5.20 -1.74 25.09
CA PHE A 130 3.92 -2.11 24.49
C PHE A 130 3.19 -0.84 24.07
N SER A 131 2.70 -0.80 22.85
CA SER A 131 2.00 0.38 22.33
C SER A 131 0.85 0.01 21.39
N ILE A 132 -0.16 0.87 21.35
CA ILE A 132 -1.15 0.82 20.27
C ILE A 132 -0.64 1.74 19.17
N ARG A 133 -0.08 1.15 18.13
CA ARG A 133 0.52 1.90 17.02
C ARG A 133 -0.51 2.65 16.19
N ARG A 134 -1.69 2.03 16.00
CA ARG A 134 -2.85 2.65 15.33
C ARG A 134 -4.13 2.05 15.87
N ALA A 135 -5.10 2.91 16.17
CA ALA A 135 -6.48 2.54 16.45
C ALA A 135 -7.38 3.47 15.64
N ARG A 136 -7.87 3.02 14.50
CA ARG A 136 -8.66 3.85 13.59
C ARG A 136 -10.06 3.30 13.42
N LEU A 137 -11.00 4.22 13.35
CA LEU A 137 -12.37 3.92 12.97
C LEU A 137 -12.86 5.01 12.03
N GLY A 138 -13.57 4.62 11.00
CA GLY A 138 -14.09 5.55 10.02
C GLY A 138 -15.10 4.91 9.08
N GLY A 139 -15.55 5.69 8.12
CA GLY A 139 -16.46 5.21 7.11
C GLY A 139 -16.44 6.04 5.85
N THR A 140 -16.94 5.44 4.79
CA THR A 140 -17.18 6.07 3.50
C THR A 140 -18.67 6.01 3.20
N PHE A 141 -19.29 7.16 3.04
CA PHE A 141 -20.67 7.27 2.61
C PHE A 141 -20.70 7.72 1.13
N SER A 142 -21.19 6.83 0.27
CA SER A 142 -21.37 7.09 -1.16
C SER A 142 -22.82 7.42 -1.45
N PHE A 143 -23.09 8.42 -2.27
CA PHE A 143 -24.44 8.88 -2.59
C PHE A 143 -24.49 9.48 -4.00
N LEU A 144 -25.69 9.53 -4.57
CA LEU A 144 -25.96 10.03 -5.92
C LEU A 144 -25.02 9.41 -6.98
N LYS A 145 -24.57 8.16 -6.77
CA LYS A 145 -23.65 7.38 -7.62
C LYS A 145 -22.23 7.92 -7.73
N ASP A 146 -22.07 9.24 -7.83
CA ASP A 146 -20.80 9.92 -8.16
C ASP A 146 -20.09 10.53 -6.95
N PHE A 147 -20.77 10.71 -5.83
CA PHE A 147 -20.20 11.38 -4.67
C PHE A 147 -19.87 10.38 -3.55
N ALA A 148 -18.79 10.65 -2.85
CA ALA A 148 -18.45 9.92 -1.63
C ALA A 148 -17.83 10.87 -0.59
N VAL A 149 -18.24 10.72 0.66
CA VAL A 149 -17.62 11.38 1.82
C VAL A 149 -16.90 10.32 2.64
N ARG A 150 -15.63 10.55 2.96
CA ARG A 150 -14.89 9.71 3.90
C ARG A 150 -14.49 10.50 5.13
N VAL A 151 -14.77 9.90 6.29
CA VAL A 151 -14.30 10.41 7.59
C VAL A 151 -13.62 9.25 8.32
N GLU A 152 -12.41 9.46 8.84
CA GLU A 152 -11.66 8.46 9.62
C GLU A 152 -10.87 9.17 10.71
N GLY A 153 -11.00 8.71 11.95
CA GLY A 153 -10.24 9.18 13.11
C GLY A 153 -9.14 8.21 13.52
N GLU A 154 -8.03 8.75 14.02
CA GLU A 154 -6.97 8.02 14.75
C GLU A 154 -7.16 8.25 16.25
N TYR A 155 -7.30 7.19 17.00
CA TYR A 155 -7.56 7.18 18.44
C TYR A 155 -6.34 6.73 19.27
N ALA A 156 -5.34 6.12 18.63
CA ALA A 156 -4.06 5.80 19.22
C ALA A 156 -3.09 6.93 18.91
N ASN A 157 -3.08 7.97 19.70
CA ASN A 157 -2.08 9.01 19.55
C ASN A 157 -0.94 8.79 20.52
N VAL A 158 0.08 8.11 20.04
CA VAL A 158 1.27 7.78 20.84
C VAL A 158 2.38 8.70 20.37
N ASN A 159 2.43 9.88 20.94
CA ASN A 159 3.63 10.72 20.92
C ASN A 159 4.08 10.93 22.36
N ASP A 160 5.17 10.25 22.74
CA ASP A 160 6.10 10.55 23.83
C ASP A 160 5.45 11.22 25.07
N GLY A 161 4.58 10.49 25.78
CA GLY A 161 4.03 10.93 27.05
C GLY A 161 2.92 11.99 26.98
N SER A 162 2.52 12.44 25.79
CA SER A 162 1.35 13.33 25.66
C SER A 162 0.05 12.52 25.79
N LYS A 163 -0.95 13.11 26.46
CA LYS A 163 -2.29 12.53 26.57
C LYS A 163 -2.82 12.27 25.16
N GLY A 164 -3.27 11.06 24.89
CA GLY A 164 -3.83 10.67 23.59
C GLY A 164 -4.91 11.65 23.14
N THR A 165 -4.71 12.28 21.99
CA THR A 165 -5.68 13.15 21.35
C THR A 165 -6.21 12.47 20.10
N THR A 166 -7.53 12.42 19.96
CA THR A 166 -8.15 11.96 18.70
C THR A 166 -7.83 12.93 17.58
N THR A 167 -7.33 12.39 16.45
CA THR A 167 -7.00 13.23 15.28
C THR A 167 -7.72 12.74 14.04
N LEU A 168 -8.17 13.67 13.19
CA LEU A 168 -8.75 13.32 11.92
C LEU A 168 -7.64 12.87 10.95
N THR A 169 -7.73 11.66 10.40
CA THR A 169 -6.84 11.18 9.34
C THR A 169 -7.39 11.47 7.96
N TYR A 170 -8.61 11.06 7.68
CA TYR A 170 -9.34 11.39 6.46
C TYR A 170 -10.58 12.19 6.78
N GLY A 171 -10.78 13.27 6.02
CA GLY A 171 -11.98 14.08 6.03
C GLY A 171 -12.14 14.73 4.67
N TYR A 172 -12.71 14.03 3.69
CA TYR A 172 -12.78 14.51 2.32
C TYR A 172 -14.07 14.13 1.60
N LEU A 173 -14.37 14.90 0.56
CA LEU A 173 -15.40 14.67 -0.43
C LEU A 173 -14.73 14.25 -1.75
N ASP A 174 -15.22 13.17 -2.35
CA ASP A 174 -14.86 12.71 -3.70
C ASP A 174 -16.00 12.94 -4.68
N PHE A 175 -15.67 13.37 -5.87
CA PHE A 175 -16.50 13.32 -7.05
C PHE A 175 -15.89 12.33 -8.05
N ASN A 176 -16.59 11.19 -8.26
CA ASN A 176 -16.06 9.97 -8.88
C ASN A 176 -16.64 9.68 -10.27
N ARG A 177 -17.33 10.64 -10.90
CA ARG A 177 -18.05 10.43 -12.15
C ARG A 177 -17.19 9.85 -13.27
N TRP A 178 -15.94 10.31 -13.35
CA TRP A 178 -15.00 9.88 -14.39
C TRP A 178 -13.88 9.04 -13.76
N PRO A 179 -13.80 7.73 -14.06
CA PRO A 179 -12.73 6.88 -13.51
C PRO A 179 -11.31 7.39 -13.79
N GLY A 180 -11.12 8.05 -14.92
CA GLY A 180 -9.83 8.63 -15.30
C GLY A 180 -9.53 10.01 -14.69
N ALA A 181 -10.52 10.67 -14.05
CA ALA A 181 -10.34 12.02 -13.50
C ALA A 181 -11.32 12.27 -12.34
N LYS A 182 -11.05 11.67 -11.20
CA LYS A 182 -11.78 11.89 -9.95
C LYS A 182 -11.25 13.12 -9.25
N ILE A 183 -12.14 13.85 -8.57
CA ILE A 183 -11.78 15.07 -7.84
C ILE A 183 -11.98 14.81 -6.36
N ARG A 184 -10.98 15.12 -5.54
CA ARG A 184 -11.02 15.02 -4.08
C ARG A 184 -10.76 16.36 -3.44
N ALA A 185 -11.56 16.74 -2.45
CA ALA A 185 -11.41 17.98 -1.66
C ALA A 185 -11.49 17.68 -0.17
N GLY A 186 -10.61 18.24 0.64
CA GLY A 186 -10.57 18.07 2.10
C GLY A 186 -9.22 17.59 2.61
N GLN A 187 -9.20 16.85 3.73
CA GLN A 187 -7.99 16.26 4.30
C GLN A 187 -7.81 14.84 3.80
N PHE A 188 -6.70 14.58 3.12
CA PHE A 188 -6.37 13.29 2.53
C PHE A 188 -4.86 13.05 2.57
N LYS A 189 -4.44 11.86 2.16
CA LYS A 189 -3.05 11.49 1.97
C LYS A 189 -2.63 11.87 0.54
N PRO A 190 -1.78 12.91 0.34
CA PRO A 190 -1.18 13.18 -0.96
C PRO A 190 -0.33 11.99 -1.40
N PHE A 191 -0.52 11.49 -2.63
CA PHE A 191 0.21 10.34 -3.11
C PHE A 191 1.56 10.78 -3.67
N PHE A 192 2.63 10.35 -3.02
CA PHE A 192 4.01 10.55 -3.43
C PHE A 192 4.78 9.24 -3.22
N GLY A 193 5.31 8.66 -4.28
CA GLY A 193 5.97 7.37 -4.22
C GLY A 193 5.02 6.19 -3.95
N LEU A 194 5.49 4.97 -4.17
CA LEU A 194 4.71 3.74 -4.00
C LEU A 194 4.48 3.43 -2.51
N GLY A 195 5.54 3.43 -1.70
CA GLY A 195 5.45 3.08 -0.27
C GLY A 195 4.56 4.04 0.52
N ARG A 196 4.62 5.34 0.21
CA ARG A 196 3.74 6.31 0.87
C ARG A 196 2.31 6.27 0.34
N ALA A 197 2.08 5.99 -0.93
CA ALA A 197 0.73 5.86 -1.50
C ALA A 197 0.00 4.64 -0.92
N GLN A 198 0.71 3.57 -0.61
CA GLN A 198 0.17 2.34 -0.05
C GLN A 198 -0.49 2.56 1.32
N SER A 199 -1.54 1.79 1.59
CA SER A 199 -2.17 1.80 2.92
C SER A 199 -1.25 1.16 3.96
N SER A 200 -1.16 1.79 5.14
CA SER A 200 -0.44 1.19 6.28
C SER A 200 -1.07 -0.09 6.84
N ASN A 201 -2.19 -0.56 6.29
CA ASN A 201 -2.72 -1.90 6.55
C ASN A 201 -1.95 -2.98 5.81
N PHE A 202 -1.32 -2.63 4.69
CA PHE A 202 -0.78 -3.60 3.73
C PHE A 202 0.71 -3.39 3.45
N THR A 203 1.41 -2.68 4.34
CA THR A 203 2.88 -2.56 4.28
C THR A 203 3.54 -3.93 4.48
N ASP A 204 4.67 -4.12 3.84
CA ASP A 204 5.42 -5.38 3.92
C ASP A 204 6.03 -5.57 5.31
N PHE A 205 6.47 -4.49 5.93
CA PHE A 205 7.11 -4.43 7.25
C PHE A 205 6.28 -3.62 8.24
N THR A 206 6.61 -3.71 9.52
CA THR A 206 5.92 -2.99 10.61
C THR A 206 5.99 -1.48 10.45
N GLU A 207 7.11 -0.96 9.92
CA GLU A 207 7.31 0.46 9.67
C GLU A 207 7.74 0.72 8.22
N LEU A 208 7.58 1.96 7.77
CA LEU A 208 8.07 2.43 6.48
C LEU A 208 9.61 2.51 6.51
N SER A 209 10.23 2.46 5.33
CA SER A 209 11.68 2.63 5.18
C SER A 209 12.15 4.03 5.59
N LEU A 210 13.45 4.22 5.81
CA LEU A 210 14.04 5.55 6.02
C LEU A 210 13.64 6.53 4.90
N ALA A 211 13.46 6.02 3.66
CA ALA A 211 13.11 6.84 2.51
C ALA A 211 11.67 7.35 2.52
N THR A 212 10.73 6.60 3.10
CA THR A 212 9.29 6.86 2.96
C THR A 212 8.59 7.18 4.27
N SER A 213 9.30 7.11 5.41
CA SER A 213 8.78 7.46 6.72
C SER A 213 8.38 8.94 6.84
N ASN A 214 7.59 9.27 7.84
CA ASN A 214 7.43 10.67 8.24
C ASN A 214 8.70 11.12 8.96
N GLY A 215 9.24 12.24 8.55
CA GLY A 215 10.50 12.73 9.09
C GLY A 215 11.02 13.91 8.26
N SER A 216 12.28 13.89 7.92
CA SER A 216 12.99 14.98 7.24
C SER A 216 12.36 15.39 5.90
N ILE A 217 12.06 14.42 5.04
CA ILE A 217 11.50 14.67 3.71
C ILE A 217 10.00 14.94 3.78
N PHE A 218 9.29 14.21 4.65
CA PHE A 218 7.84 14.28 4.78
C PHE A 218 7.44 14.55 6.23
N ASN A 219 6.96 15.73 6.50
CA ASN A 219 6.52 16.13 7.85
C ASN A 219 5.17 15.54 8.27
N SER A 220 4.36 15.06 7.33
CA SER A 220 3.07 14.41 7.60
C SER A 220 2.67 13.45 6.51
N SER A 221 1.80 12.50 6.85
CA SER A 221 1.16 11.61 5.85
C SER A 221 -0.10 12.23 5.25
N TYR A 222 -0.74 13.20 5.90
CA TYR A 222 -2.01 13.78 5.49
C TYR A 222 -1.88 15.29 5.39
N ASP A 223 -2.69 15.90 4.51
CA ASP A 223 -2.78 17.35 4.35
C ASP A 223 -4.15 17.75 3.79
N ARG A 224 -4.49 19.04 3.85
CA ARG A 224 -5.73 19.60 3.37
C ARG A 224 -5.54 20.26 2.00
N GLY A 225 -6.47 20.01 1.07
CA GLY A 225 -6.39 20.61 -0.24
C GLY A 225 -7.29 19.95 -1.28
N LEU A 226 -6.85 19.99 -2.52
CA LEU A 226 -7.52 19.43 -3.68
C LEU A 226 -6.61 18.41 -4.37
N MET A 227 -7.19 17.35 -4.91
CA MET A 227 -6.49 16.37 -5.73
C MET A 227 -7.37 15.93 -6.90
N VAL A 228 -6.77 15.85 -8.09
CA VAL A 228 -7.33 15.14 -9.24
C VAL A 228 -6.54 13.87 -9.42
N HIS A 229 -7.23 12.74 -9.52
CA HIS A 229 -6.57 11.43 -9.63
C HIS A 229 -7.41 10.43 -10.42
N GLY A 230 -6.79 9.41 -10.96
CA GLY A 230 -7.53 8.38 -11.66
C GLY A 230 -6.67 7.42 -12.45
N ASP A 231 -7.38 6.51 -13.13
CA ASP A 231 -6.83 5.49 -14.01
C ASP A 231 -7.34 5.78 -15.44
N PRO A 232 -6.71 6.72 -16.19
CA PRO A 232 -7.17 7.10 -17.52
C PRO A 232 -7.02 5.95 -18.53
N LEU A 233 -6.09 5.04 -18.26
CA LEU A 233 -5.85 3.82 -19.02
C LEU A 233 -5.67 2.63 -18.06
N PRO A 234 -5.94 1.38 -18.49
CA PRO A 234 -5.82 0.20 -17.61
C PRO A 234 -4.41 -0.05 -17.07
N TRP A 235 -3.40 0.56 -17.67
CA TRP A 235 -1.99 0.45 -17.30
C TRP A 235 -1.42 1.72 -16.71
N LEU A 236 -2.16 2.83 -16.67
CA LEU A 236 -1.68 4.15 -16.26
C LEU A 236 -2.51 4.69 -15.09
N ASN A 237 -1.86 5.11 -14.02
CA ASN A 237 -2.45 5.82 -12.89
C ASN A 237 -1.74 7.16 -12.68
N TYR A 238 -2.47 8.18 -12.27
CA TYR A 238 -1.89 9.47 -11.93
C TYR A 238 -2.65 10.16 -10.80
N ASN A 239 -1.98 11.11 -10.18
CA ASN A 239 -2.59 12.13 -9.34
C ASN A 239 -1.83 13.46 -9.46
N VAL A 240 -2.57 14.57 -9.30
CA VAL A 240 -2.03 15.92 -9.16
C VAL A 240 -2.76 16.56 -7.98
N TYR A 241 -2.05 17.20 -7.09
CA TYR A 241 -2.62 17.81 -5.89
C TYR A 241 -2.04 19.18 -5.59
N ALA A 242 -2.85 19.99 -4.91
CA ALA A 242 -2.44 21.23 -4.26
C ALA A 242 -2.95 21.18 -2.82
N VAL A 243 -2.04 21.29 -1.85
CA VAL A 243 -2.33 21.19 -0.41
C VAL A 243 -1.67 22.33 0.37
N ASN A 244 -2.10 22.53 1.60
CA ASN A 244 -1.54 23.61 2.43
C ASN A 244 -0.04 23.45 2.74
N GLY A 245 0.49 22.22 2.75
CA GLY A 245 1.88 21.94 3.09
C GLY A 245 2.17 22.00 4.60
N THR A 246 1.15 22.26 5.42
CA THR A 246 1.28 22.37 6.89
C THR A 246 1.10 21.03 7.60
N GLY A 247 0.58 20.03 6.90
CA GLY A 247 0.36 18.68 7.42
C GLY A 247 -1.00 18.50 8.10
N GLN A 248 -1.16 17.33 8.71
CA GLN A 248 -2.41 16.87 9.30
C GLN A 248 -2.91 17.81 10.41
N ASN A 249 -4.18 18.22 10.31
CA ASN A 249 -4.92 19.01 11.33
C ASN A 249 -4.29 20.36 11.72
N ASN A 250 -3.30 20.83 10.97
CA ASN A 250 -2.68 22.11 11.20
C ASN A 250 -3.38 23.22 10.38
N ASP A 251 -3.48 24.39 10.96
CA ASP A 251 -3.97 25.55 10.24
C ASP A 251 -2.93 26.04 9.22
N ASP A 252 -3.43 26.66 8.18
CA ASP A 252 -2.58 27.29 7.17
C ASP A 252 -2.14 28.66 7.66
N VAL A 253 -0.84 28.84 7.76
CA VAL A 253 -0.22 30.10 8.25
C VAL A 253 0.50 30.87 7.14
N LYS A 254 0.36 30.42 5.88
CA LYS A 254 1.02 31.01 4.71
C LYS A 254 0.19 30.83 3.44
N ASP A 255 0.31 31.75 2.50
CA ASP A 255 -0.42 31.70 1.22
C ASP A 255 0.13 30.69 0.25
N SER A 256 1.42 30.30 0.39
CA SER A 256 2.04 29.30 -0.49
C SER A 256 1.46 27.91 -0.26
N LYS A 257 1.15 27.20 -1.33
CA LYS A 257 0.66 25.83 -1.32
C LYS A 257 1.73 24.84 -1.80
N ASP A 258 1.73 23.63 -1.22
CA ASP A 258 2.50 22.52 -1.78
C ASP A 258 1.76 21.95 -2.98
N ILE A 259 2.38 21.94 -4.15
CA ILE A 259 1.87 21.32 -5.37
C ILE A 259 2.67 20.06 -5.64
N GLY A 260 2.01 18.99 -6.03
CA GLY A 260 2.69 17.76 -6.40
C GLY A 260 1.92 16.92 -7.39
N ALA A 261 2.65 15.98 -8.00
CA ALA A 261 2.10 15.02 -8.93
C ALA A 261 2.83 13.68 -8.80
N ARG A 262 2.12 12.60 -9.08
CA ARG A 262 2.65 11.26 -9.26
C ARG A 262 2.04 10.66 -10.52
N ILE A 263 2.85 9.98 -11.33
CA ILE A 263 2.42 9.19 -12.46
C ILE A 263 3.11 7.83 -12.39
N ASN A 264 2.36 6.77 -12.65
CA ASN A 264 2.92 5.43 -12.66
C ASN A 264 2.23 4.54 -13.69
N ALA A 265 2.95 3.55 -14.18
CA ALA A 265 2.48 2.62 -15.19
C ALA A 265 2.76 1.16 -14.79
N ASN A 266 1.85 0.26 -15.14
CA ASN A 266 2.07 -1.18 -15.07
C ASN A 266 2.23 -1.74 -16.49
N PHE A 267 3.47 -1.93 -16.91
CA PHE A 267 3.82 -2.43 -18.25
C PHE A 267 3.43 -3.89 -18.47
N ALA A 268 3.20 -4.67 -17.41
CA ALA A 268 2.70 -6.03 -17.52
C ALA A 268 1.29 -6.10 -18.14
N LYS A 269 0.54 -4.98 -18.15
CA LYS A 269 -0.76 -4.88 -18.82
C LYS A 269 -0.70 -5.02 -20.35
N PHE A 270 0.48 -4.92 -20.95
CA PHE A 270 0.72 -5.21 -22.37
C PHE A 270 0.98 -6.70 -22.64
N THR A 271 0.97 -7.53 -21.58
CA THR A 271 1.12 -8.98 -21.67
C THR A 271 -0.14 -9.68 -21.17
N ASP A 272 -0.34 -10.95 -21.55
CA ASP A 272 -1.44 -11.78 -21.04
C ASP A 272 -1.13 -12.44 -19.69
N ASN A 273 0.05 -12.15 -19.10
CA ASN A 273 0.50 -12.77 -17.87
C ASN A 273 -0.13 -12.10 -16.62
N LYS A 274 -1.15 -12.72 -16.06
CA LYS A 274 -1.87 -12.23 -14.87
C LYS A 274 -1.05 -12.29 -13.57
N LYS A 275 0.05 -13.06 -13.53
CA LYS A 275 0.94 -13.16 -12.36
C LYS A 275 2.03 -12.10 -12.35
N LEU A 276 2.16 -11.33 -13.44
CA LEU A 276 3.21 -10.34 -13.63
C LEU A 276 2.70 -8.93 -13.26
N VAL A 277 3.51 -8.16 -12.54
CA VAL A 277 3.42 -6.70 -12.44
C VAL A 277 4.78 -6.12 -12.76
N LEU A 278 4.84 -5.17 -13.65
CA LEU A 278 6.02 -4.38 -13.97
C LEU A 278 5.66 -2.91 -13.80
N HIS A 279 5.85 -2.43 -12.56
CA HIS A 279 5.50 -1.08 -12.15
C HIS A 279 6.71 -0.15 -12.27
N ALA A 280 6.52 1.01 -12.85
CA ALA A 280 7.45 2.12 -12.76
C ALA A 280 6.67 3.44 -12.63
N GLY A 281 7.21 4.37 -11.87
CA GLY A 281 6.58 5.66 -11.67
C GLY A 281 7.55 6.74 -11.20
N THR A 282 7.05 7.96 -11.20
CA THR A 282 7.76 9.13 -10.72
C THR A 282 6.81 10.07 -9.98
N SER A 283 7.36 10.80 -9.03
CA SER A 283 6.65 11.80 -8.24
C SER A 283 7.48 13.07 -8.14
N ILE A 284 6.81 14.21 -8.22
CA ILE A 284 7.42 15.52 -7.98
C ILE A 284 6.55 16.32 -7.00
N SER A 285 7.15 17.19 -6.23
CA SER A 285 6.42 18.21 -5.48
C SER A 285 7.29 19.43 -5.20
N LYS A 286 6.65 20.58 -5.08
CA LYS A 286 7.27 21.84 -4.66
C LYS A 286 6.35 22.54 -3.66
N GLY A 287 6.95 23.11 -2.63
CA GLY A 287 6.28 23.86 -1.59
C GLY A 287 7.28 24.52 -0.64
N SER A 288 6.83 24.95 0.52
CA SER A 288 7.72 25.57 1.50
C SER A 288 7.39 25.13 2.92
N ILE A 289 8.39 25.20 3.81
CA ILE A 289 8.25 24.96 5.25
C ILE A 289 8.51 26.27 5.97
N ASP A 290 7.63 26.65 6.90
CA ASP A 290 7.85 27.74 7.81
C ASP A 290 8.40 27.20 9.14
N PHE A 291 9.64 27.57 9.47
CA PHE A 291 10.32 27.18 10.71
C PHE A 291 10.18 28.23 11.83
N SER A 292 9.41 29.31 11.62
CA SER A 292 9.16 30.32 12.68
C SER A 292 8.41 29.77 13.90
N SER A 293 7.78 28.62 13.75
CA SER A 293 7.17 27.85 14.83
C SER A 293 8.24 26.92 15.42
N SER A 294 8.56 27.04 16.69
CA SER A 294 9.57 26.26 17.44
C SER A 294 9.38 24.74 17.43
N THR A 295 8.29 24.25 16.85
CA THR A 295 7.95 22.82 16.77
C THR A 295 8.30 22.17 15.44
N LYS A 296 8.73 22.93 14.43
CA LYS A 296 9.06 22.39 13.11
C LYS A 296 10.56 22.26 12.94
N SER A 297 11.03 21.05 12.72
CA SER A 297 12.42 20.73 12.39
C SER A 297 12.47 19.72 11.25
N ILE A 298 13.59 19.69 10.54
CA ILE A 298 13.91 18.60 9.60
C ILE A 298 14.57 17.52 10.44
N LYS A 299 13.85 16.42 10.69
CA LYS A 299 14.30 15.36 11.60
C LYS A 299 14.02 13.97 11.04
N GLN A 300 14.82 12.99 11.42
CA GLN A 300 14.65 11.60 11.04
C GLN A 300 14.87 10.68 12.24
N VAL A 301 13.98 9.71 12.37
CA VAL A 301 14.09 8.61 13.32
C VAL A 301 14.56 7.35 12.61
N THR A 302 15.10 6.41 13.39
CA THR A 302 15.49 5.09 12.89
C THR A 302 14.31 4.33 12.29
N GLU A 303 14.59 3.35 11.44
CA GLU A 303 13.55 2.56 10.77
C GLU A 303 12.69 1.75 11.74
N GLY A 304 13.24 1.37 12.90
CA GLY A 304 12.51 0.76 14.02
C GLY A 304 11.52 1.69 14.71
N ASN A 305 11.50 2.98 14.36
CA ASN A 305 10.83 4.05 15.07
C ASN A 305 11.36 4.18 16.52
N GLY A 306 12.67 4.02 16.64
CA GLY A 306 13.44 4.17 17.87
C GLY A 306 13.92 5.59 18.08
N VAL A 307 15.23 5.81 18.08
CA VAL A 307 15.82 7.13 18.37
C VAL A 307 15.77 8.08 17.16
N GLU A 308 15.73 9.37 17.45
CA GLU A 308 15.93 10.43 16.49
C GLU A 308 17.45 10.60 16.29
N PHE A 309 17.93 10.32 15.06
CA PHE A 309 19.35 10.36 14.74
C PHE A 309 19.76 11.60 13.94
N PHE A 310 18.82 12.25 13.30
CA PHE A 310 19.05 13.45 12.50
C PHE A 310 18.01 14.50 12.87
N ASN A 311 18.46 15.70 13.20
CA ASN A 311 17.59 16.82 13.55
C ASN A 311 18.30 18.14 13.30
N VAL A 312 17.80 18.92 12.35
CA VAL A 312 18.30 20.26 12.06
C VAL A 312 17.56 21.26 12.97
N VAL A 313 18.16 21.53 14.13
CA VAL A 313 17.69 22.56 15.09
C VAL A 313 18.34 23.89 14.70
N GLY A 314 17.65 25.00 14.84
CA GLY A 314 18.24 26.33 14.65
C GLY A 314 17.96 27.00 13.29
N LEU A 315 17.09 26.42 12.45
CA LEU A 315 16.50 27.14 11.32
C LEU A 315 15.44 28.15 11.80
N ASN A 316 15.43 28.52 13.08
CA ASN A 316 14.39 29.27 13.76
C ASN A 316 14.14 30.67 13.16
N ASN A 317 15.10 31.21 12.42
CA ASN A 317 14.96 32.49 11.72
C ASN A 317 14.65 32.34 10.22
N ALA A 318 14.62 31.10 9.71
CA ALA A 318 14.22 30.82 8.35
C ALA A 318 12.69 30.86 8.23
N ARG A 319 12.14 32.05 8.01
CA ARG A 319 10.69 32.27 7.89
C ARG A 319 10.04 31.52 6.74
N SER A 320 10.81 31.16 5.72
CA SER A 320 10.35 30.33 4.62
C SER A 320 11.54 29.57 4.04
N THR A 321 11.43 28.25 4.03
CA THR A 321 12.39 27.37 3.34
C THR A 321 11.63 26.68 2.22
N ASP A 322 12.07 26.89 0.99
CA ASP A 322 11.55 26.18 -0.17
C ASP A 322 11.96 24.71 -0.08
N ARG A 323 11.04 23.85 -0.43
CA ARG A 323 11.28 22.41 -0.49
C ARG A 323 10.78 21.87 -1.82
N SER A 324 11.68 21.25 -2.58
CA SER A 324 11.31 20.47 -3.76
C SER A 324 11.65 18.99 -3.54
N ARG A 325 10.87 18.10 -4.14
CA ARG A 325 11.05 16.64 -4.03
C ARG A 325 10.91 16.01 -5.40
N LEU A 326 11.80 15.05 -5.68
CA LEU A 326 11.75 14.14 -6.82
C LEU A 326 11.76 12.71 -6.27
N GLY A 327 10.83 11.88 -6.70
CA GLY A 327 10.75 10.45 -6.38
C GLY A 327 10.75 9.62 -7.64
N LEU A 328 11.50 8.52 -7.62
CA LEU A 328 11.47 7.46 -8.62
C LEU A 328 11.05 6.17 -7.91
N GLU A 329 10.18 5.39 -8.53
CA GLU A 329 9.65 4.17 -7.94
C GLU A 329 9.58 3.04 -8.96
N GLY A 330 9.82 1.82 -8.50
CA GLY A 330 9.73 0.62 -9.32
C GLY A 330 9.33 -0.60 -8.51
N ALA A 331 8.59 -1.51 -9.14
CA ALA A 331 8.33 -2.82 -8.58
C ALA A 331 8.18 -3.87 -9.69
N ALA A 332 8.73 -5.05 -9.43
CA ALA A 332 8.59 -6.23 -10.28
C ALA A 332 8.00 -7.38 -9.46
N VAL A 333 6.92 -7.97 -9.97
CA VAL A 333 6.22 -9.09 -9.34
C VAL A 333 6.11 -10.24 -10.30
N TYR A 334 6.40 -11.43 -9.81
CA TYR A 334 6.04 -12.66 -10.51
C TYR A 334 5.43 -13.67 -9.53
N GLY A 335 4.09 -13.75 -9.53
CA GLY A 335 3.35 -14.60 -8.59
C GLY A 335 3.65 -14.24 -7.13
N PRO A 336 4.30 -15.15 -6.37
CA PRO A 336 4.54 -14.97 -4.93
C PRO A 336 5.76 -14.10 -4.60
N VAL A 337 6.55 -13.67 -5.57
CA VAL A 337 7.75 -12.86 -5.33
C VAL A 337 7.53 -11.43 -5.80
N LYS A 338 7.90 -10.48 -4.96
CA LYS A 338 7.87 -9.04 -5.22
C LYS A 338 9.23 -8.43 -4.93
N LEU A 339 9.76 -7.66 -5.88
CA LEU A 339 10.85 -6.71 -5.71
C LEU A 339 10.28 -5.30 -5.77
N GLN A 340 10.72 -4.42 -4.90
CA GLN A 340 10.30 -3.03 -4.88
C GLN A 340 11.48 -2.13 -4.51
N ALA A 341 11.57 -0.97 -5.12
CA ALA A 341 12.59 0.04 -4.80
C ALA A 341 12.04 1.44 -5.05
N GLU A 342 12.50 2.39 -4.23
CA GLU A 342 12.26 3.81 -4.44
C GLU A 342 13.52 4.62 -4.14
N TYR A 343 13.72 5.70 -4.90
CA TYR A 343 14.71 6.75 -4.65
C TYR A 343 13.99 8.09 -4.51
N ILE A 344 14.34 8.85 -3.47
CA ILE A 344 13.76 10.17 -3.22
C ILE A 344 14.89 11.15 -2.96
N LYS A 345 14.89 12.26 -3.70
CA LYS A 345 15.72 13.43 -3.46
C LYS A 345 14.80 14.57 -2.99
N ALA A 346 15.14 15.18 -1.87
CA ALA A 346 14.50 16.40 -1.39
C ALA A 346 15.56 17.50 -1.28
N ASN A 347 15.29 18.64 -1.89
CA ASN A 347 16.13 19.83 -1.79
C ASN A 347 15.44 20.86 -0.89
N PHE A 348 16.22 21.51 -0.04
CA PHE A 348 15.82 22.54 0.88
C PHE A 348 16.65 23.80 0.62
N GLU A 349 15.99 24.84 0.16
CA GLU A 349 16.61 26.12 -0.16
C GLU A 349 16.03 27.23 0.72
N GLY A 350 16.90 28.00 1.38
CA GLY A 350 16.44 29.04 2.29
C GLY A 350 17.57 29.90 2.81
N ARG A 351 17.29 30.63 3.87
CA ARG A 351 18.27 31.47 4.57
C ARG A 351 18.16 31.23 6.08
N GLN A 352 19.30 31.02 6.70
CA GLN A 352 19.47 31.03 8.13
C GLN A 352 20.23 32.29 8.50
N ASP A 353 19.57 33.23 9.15
CA ASP A 353 20.09 34.59 9.41
C ASP A 353 20.52 35.28 8.09
N ALA A 354 21.81 35.64 7.96
CA ALA A 354 22.37 36.24 6.75
C ALA A 354 22.85 35.19 5.71
N ASN A 355 22.97 33.91 6.09
CA ASN A 355 23.54 32.86 5.27
C ASN A 355 22.46 32.15 4.46
N ALA A 356 22.64 32.08 3.15
CA ALA A 356 21.84 31.22 2.30
C ALA A 356 22.30 29.77 2.44
N PHE A 357 21.37 28.81 2.35
CA PHE A 357 21.64 27.39 2.25
C PHE A 357 20.85 26.76 1.13
N ASP A 358 21.39 25.71 0.53
CA ASP A 358 20.79 24.91 -0.52
C ASP A 358 21.30 23.46 -0.31
N ASN A 359 20.50 22.66 0.41
CA ASN A 359 20.94 21.38 0.92
C ASN A 359 20.00 20.25 0.49
N ASP A 360 20.59 19.16 0.06
CA ASP A 360 19.88 17.96 -0.37
C ASP A 360 19.77 16.91 0.75
N ILE A 361 18.67 16.20 0.74
CA ILE A 361 18.52 14.89 1.39
C ILE A 361 18.23 13.86 0.31
N LYS A 362 19.05 12.82 0.23
CA LYS A 362 18.91 11.71 -0.70
C LYS A 362 18.63 10.44 0.08
N THR A 363 17.60 9.71 -0.31
CA THR A 363 17.25 8.47 0.37
C THR A 363 16.71 7.46 -0.63
N TRP A 364 16.94 6.17 -0.33
CA TRP A 364 16.40 5.10 -1.15
C TRP A 364 16.21 3.83 -0.32
N TYR A 365 15.39 2.94 -0.83
CA TYR A 365 15.30 1.58 -0.33
C TYR A 365 15.08 0.59 -1.47
N ALA A 366 15.42 -0.65 -1.21
CA ALA A 366 15.04 -1.79 -2.01
C ALA A 366 14.61 -2.93 -1.09
N ASP A 367 13.55 -3.62 -1.45
CA ASP A 367 13.08 -4.80 -0.73
C ASP A 367 12.72 -5.96 -1.67
N ILE A 368 12.83 -7.17 -1.12
CA ILE A 368 12.33 -8.40 -1.70
C ILE A 368 11.38 -9.04 -0.70
N ASN A 369 10.21 -9.46 -1.18
CA ASN A 369 9.20 -10.14 -0.38
C ASN A 369 8.73 -11.41 -1.08
N TRP A 370 8.53 -12.47 -0.32
CA TRP A 370 8.13 -13.78 -0.81
C TRP A 370 6.98 -14.37 0.01
N LEU A 371 5.85 -14.59 -0.64
CA LEU A 371 4.71 -15.34 -0.09
C LEU A 371 5.01 -16.85 -0.24
N ILE A 372 5.54 -17.46 0.83
CA ILE A 372 6.00 -18.87 0.85
C ILE A 372 4.84 -19.83 0.50
N THR A 373 3.64 -19.50 0.91
CA THR A 373 2.41 -20.25 0.67
C THR A 373 1.88 -20.13 -0.75
N GLY A 374 2.52 -19.22 -1.55
CA GLY A 374 2.33 -19.14 -3.01
C GLY A 374 1.14 -18.31 -3.46
N GLU A 375 0.59 -17.42 -2.63
CA GLU A 375 -0.34 -16.37 -3.05
C GLU A 375 0.36 -15.43 -4.06
N SER A 376 -0.41 -14.61 -4.76
CA SER A 376 0.16 -13.72 -5.77
C SER A 376 0.03 -12.25 -5.36
N TYR A 377 1.13 -11.51 -5.35
CA TYR A 377 1.10 -10.06 -5.17
C TYR A 377 0.38 -9.34 -6.31
N ALA A 378 0.36 -9.93 -7.52
CA ALA A 378 -0.35 -9.34 -8.65
C ALA A 378 -1.86 -9.22 -8.41
N ASP A 379 -2.46 -10.13 -7.61
CA ASP A 379 -3.87 -10.11 -7.25
C ASP A 379 -4.22 -8.93 -6.33
N SER A 380 -3.25 -8.43 -5.57
CA SER A 380 -3.39 -7.29 -4.66
C SER A 380 -3.10 -5.94 -5.31
N TYR A 381 -2.52 -5.94 -6.54
CA TYR A 381 -2.09 -4.71 -7.21
C TYR A 381 -3.22 -4.03 -7.97
N LYS A 382 -3.50 -2.79 -7.59
CA LYS A 382 -4.55 -1.97 -8.22
C LYS A 382 -4.19 -0.49 -8.17
N SER A 383 -4.44 0.25 -9.25
CA SER A 383 -4.26 1.71 -9.33
C SER A 383 -2.89 2.16 -8.79
N GLY A 384 -1.83 1.45 -9.19
CA GLY A 384 -0.45 1.83 -8.86
C GLY A 384 -0.02 1.55 -7.41
N ILE A 385 -0.73 0.70 -6.65
CA ILE A 385 -0.38 0.29 -5.28
C ILE A 385 -0.68 -1.18 -5.02
N PHE A 386 0.01 -1.77 -4.04
CA PHE A 386 -0.31 -3.10 -3.51
C PHE A 386 -1.31 -2.98 -2.35
N GLY A 387 -2.24 -3.93 -2.30
CA GLY A 387 -3.31 -3.96 -1.32
C GLY A 387 -3.31 -5.23 -0.46
N ARG A 388 -4.49 -5.69 -0.10
CA ARG A 388 -4.72 -6.85 0.75
C ARG A 388 -4.29 -8.15 0.07
N ILE A 389 -3.51 -8.96 0.76
CA ILE A 389 -3.24 -10.35 0.41
C ILE A 389 -4.35 -11.22 1.04
N ASN A 390 -4.99 -12.02 0.21
CA ASN A 390 -5.99 -13.00 0.63
C ASN A 390 -5.34 -14.39 0.66
N PRO A 391 -5.23 -15.03 1.84
CA PRO A 391 -4.74 -16.41 1.91
C PRO A 391 -5.57 -17.35 1.05
N LYS A 392 -4.94 -18.33 0.40
CA LYS A 392 -5.64 -19.39 -0.33
C LYS A 392 -6.54 -20.20 0.60
N ASN A 393 -6.05 -20.44 1.83
CA ASN A 393 -6.80 -21.08 2.91
C ASN A 393 -6.60 -20.24 4.17
N ASN A 394 -7.68 -19.73 4.74
CA ASN A 394 -7.60 -19.02 6.00
C ASN A 394 -7.18 -19.98 7.14
N PHE A 395 -6.56 -19.42 8.17
CA PHE A 395 -6.27 -20.16 9.40
C PHE A 395 -7.58 -20.61 10.07
N ASP A 396 -7.73 -21.91 10.28
CA ASP A 396 -8.95 -22.54 10.81
C ASP A 396 -8.68 -23.53 11.96
N GLU A 397 -7.44 -23.55 12.49
CA GLU A 397 -6.96 -24.47 13.54
C GLU A 397 -6.98 -25.97 13.14
N LYS A 398 -7.26 -26.29 11.88
CA LYS A 398 -7.37 -27.65 11.36
C LYS A 398 -6.39 -27.91 10.22
N SER A 399 -6.70 -27.38 9.05
CA SER A 399 -5.93 -27.59 7.81
C SER A 399 -5.48 -26.31 7.14
N GLY A 400 -6.17 -25.20 7.39
CA GLY A 400 -5.84 -23.88 6.89
C GLY A 400 -4.81 -23.20 7.80
N TRP A 401 -3.66 -22.81 7.22
CA TRP A 401 -2.58 -22.14 7.96
C TRP A 401 -2.50 -20.65 7.68
N GLY A 402 -3.40 -20.10 6.84
CA GLY A 402 -3.24 -18.73 6.36
C GLY A 402 -2.14 -18.62 5.32
N ALA A 403 -1.57 -17.42 5.17
CA ALA A 403 -0.45 -17.16 4.29
C ALA A 403 0.77 -16.70 5.08
N PHE A 404 1.97 -17.09 4.62
CA PHE A 404 3.24 -16.69 5.22
C PHE A 404 4.07 -15.89 4.21
N GLU A 405 4.62 -14.78 4.68
CA GLU A 405 5.48 -13.89 3.91
C GLU A 405 6.81 -13.71 4.64
N LEU A 406 7.91 -13.77 3.90
CA LEU A 406 9.24 -13.34 4.34
C LEU A 406 9.67 -12.14 3.52
N GLY A 407 10.36 -11.20 4.17
CA GLY A 407 10.86 -9.98 3.53
C GLY A 407 12.25 -9.60 4.00
N LEU A 408 13.01 -8.99 3.10
CA LEU A 408 14.28 -8.36 3.38
C LEU A 408 14.28 -6.97 2.75
N ARG A 409 14.66 -5.94 3.50
CA ARG A 409 14.79 -4.57 3.02
C ARG A 409 16.14 -3.99 3.43
N TYR A 410 16.74 -3.25 2.52
CA TYR A 410 17.81 -2.32 2.80
C TYR A 410 17.36 -0.90 2.48
N SER A 411 17.66 0.05 3.35
CA SER A 411 17.37 1.47 3.13
C SER A 411 18.56 2.34 3.50
N LYS A 412 18.71 3.47 2.82
CA LYS A 412 19.76 4.46 3.08
C LYS A 412 19.17 5.86 3.17
N PHE A 413 19.70 6.64 4.11
CA PHE A 413 19.45 8.04 4.32
C PHE A 413 20.78 8.79 4.23
N ASP A 414 20.84 9.86 3.43
CA ASP A 414 22.01 10.70 3.20
C ASP A 414 21.59 12.18 3.21
N ALA A 415 21.96 12.87 4.26
CA ALA A 415 21.82 14.31 4.45
C ALA A 415 23.18 14.96 4.68
N SER A 416 24.25 14.44 4.04
CA SER A 416 25.63 14.90 4.20
C SER A 416 25.81 16.39 3.88
N ASP A 417 24.98 16.96 3.01
CA ASP A 417 24.97 18.39 2.71
C ASP A 417 24.64 19.24 3.96
N PHE A 418 23.99 18.67 4.98
CA PHE A 418 23.68 19.35 6.24
C PHE A 418 24.81 19.29 7.28
N LYS A 419 25.93 18.59 7.04
CA LYS A 419 27.03 18.40 8.01
C LYS A 419 27.52 19.71 8.62
N ALA A 420 27.66 20.77 7.83
CA ALA A 420 28.10 22.07 8.32
C ALA A 420 27.10 22.71 9.32
N ILE A 421 25.80 22.49 9.14
CA ILE A 421 24.76 22.99 10.04
C ILE A 421 24.70 22.13 11.30
N LEU A 422 25.01 20.84 11.21
CA LEU A 422 24.98 19.90 12.35
C LEU A 422 26.25 19.97 13.23
N ALA A 423 27.33 20.56 12.75
CA ALA A 423 28.65 20.51 13.39
C ALA A 423 28.68 21.02 14.86
N SER A 424 27.65 21.75 15.31
CA SER A 424 27.49 22.21 16.70
C SER A 424 26.65 21.29 17.57
N GLN A 425 26.17 20.14 17.06
CA GLN A 425 25.21 19.27 17.73
C GLN A 425 25.77 17.86 17.90
N THR A 426 25.92 17.41 19.13
CA THR A 426 26.60 16.14 19.50
C THR A 426 25.73 14.88 19.32
N ILE A 427 24.44 15.03 19.09
CA ILE A 427 23.47 13.90 19.03
C ILE A 427 22.95 13.62 17.62
N ASN A 428 23.63 14.14 16.60
CA ASN A 428 23.15 14.01 15.21
C ASN A 428 24.20 13.34 14.33
N THR A 429 23.72 12.43 13.49
CA THR A 429 24.46 11.96 12.31
C THR A 429 23.73 12.37 11.04
N SER A 430 24.47 12.57 9.97
CA SER A 430 23.92 12.99 8.68
C SER A 430 23.58 11.81 7.74
N GLU A 431 24.13 10.65 8.01
CA GLU A 431 23.94 9.47 7.19
C GLU A 431 23.61 8.26 8.06
N ALA A 432 22.71 7.42 7.56
CA ALA A 432 22.36 6.15 8.17
C ALA A 432 21.91 5.14 7.10
N ASP A 433 22.13 3.86 7.37
CA ASP A 433 21.52 2.78 6.61
C ASP A 433 20.81 1.80 7.56
N ALA A 434 19.85 1.07 7.01
CA ALA A 434 19.11 0.09 7.79
C ALA A 434 18.86 -1.19 7.01
N TRP A 435 19.01 -2.30 7.72
CA TRP A 435 18.58 -3.62 7.29
C TRP A 435 17.35 -4.06 8.08
N THR A 436 16.32 -4.51 7.38
CA THR A 436 15.11 -5.07 8.00
C THR A 436 14.86 -6.46 7.45
N VAL A 437 14.79 -7.44 8.35
CA VAL A 437 14.32 -8.79 8.06
C VAL A 437 12.93 -8.93 8.66
N GLY A 438 11.96 -9.39 7.88
CA GLY A 438 10.56 -9.49 8.29
C GLY A 438 9.96 -10.87 8.03
N ALA A 439 9.10 -11.29 8.95
CA ALA A 439 8.18 -12.41 8.78
C ALA A 439 6.75 -11.92 9.06
N LYS A 440 5.81 -12.34 8.23
CA LYS A 440 4.40 -12.01 8.39
C LYS A 440 3.56 -13.28 8.26
N TRP A 441 2.67 -13.47 9.22
CA TRP A 441 1.66 -14.50 9.19
C TRP A 441 0.27 -13.86 9.00
N ILE A 442 -0.33 -14.09 7.85
CA ILE A 442 -1.65 -13.58 7.46
C ILE A 442 -2.65 -14.70 7.75
N LEU A 443 -3.31 -14.64 8.90
CA LEU A 443 -4.25 -15.67 9.35
C LEU A 443 -5.49 -15.73 8.44
N ASN A 444 -6.00 -14.57 8.09
CA ASN A 444 -7.11 -14.37 7.16
C ASN A 444 -7.00 -12.96 6.55
N PRO A 445 -7.85 -12.54 5.62
CA PRO A 445 -7.77 -11.22 5.02
C PRO A 445 -7.70 -10.05 6.01
N ASN A 446 -8.23 -10.21 7.22
CA ASN A 446 -8.40 -9.15 8.21
C ASN A 446 -7.36 -9.19 9.34
N ALA A 447 -6.84 -10.38 9.70
CA ALA A 447 -5.95 -10.59 10.84
C ALA A 447 -4.55 -11.04 10.42
N ARG A 448 -3.50 -10.45 11.02
CA ARG A 448 -2.10 -10.80 10.75
C ARG A 448 -1.18 -10.52 11.93
N LEU A 449 -0.09 -11.27 12.01
CA LEU A 449 1.03 -11.04 12.91
C LEU A 449 2.26 -10.71 12.08
N LEU A 450 3.06 -9.74 12.55
CA LEU A 450 4.31 -9.35 11.90
C LEU A 450 5.42 -9.36 12.94
N LEU A 451 6.58 -9.88 12.56
CA LEU A 451 7.82 -9.83 13.33
C LEU A 451 8.90 -9.24 12.44
N ASN A 452 9.56 -8.18 12.89
CA ASN A 452 10.70 -7.59 12.20
C ASN A 452 11.90 -7.48 13.14
N TYR A 453 13.08 -7.81 12.62
CA TYR A 453 14.37 -7.41 13.14
C TYR A 453 14.89 -6.27 12.27
N ILE A 454 15.31 -5.19 12.89
CA ILE A 454 15.76 -3.97 12.23
C ILE A 454 17.11 -3.59 12.84
N GLN A 455 18.11 -3.35 12.01
CA GLN A 455 19.39 -2.76 12.43
C GLN A 455 19.62 -1.49 11.64
N THR A 456 19.74 -0.36 12.31
CA THR A 456 20.12 0.93 11.73
C THR A 456 21.56 1.22 12.13
N ASN A 457 22.45 1.46 11.18
CA ASN A 457 23.84 1.84 11.37
C ASN A 457 23.99 3.33 11.04
N PHE A 458 24.86 4.00 11.77
CA PHE A 458 25.14 5.43 11.64
C PHE A 458 26.56 5.64 11.11
N ASP A 459 26.79 6.67 10.30
CA ASP A 459 28.14 7.01 9.79
C ASP A 459 29.05 7.61 10.86
N THR A 460 28.47 8.14 11.93
CA THR A 460 29.16 8.64 13.12
C THR A 460 28.41 8.19 14.36
N ASP A 461 29.15 7.93 15.44
CA ASP A 461 28.54 7.53 16.69
C ASP A 461 27.50 8.55 17.14
N LEU A 462 26.31 8.05 17.46
CA LEU A 462 25.29 8.81 18.17
C LEU A 462 25.57 8.76 19.66
N VAL A 463 25.50 9.91 20.32
CA VAL A 463 25.66 9.99 21.78
C VAL A 463 24.33 10.31 22.40
N ILE A 464 23.69 9.34 23.04
CA ILE A 464 22.44 9.51 23.79
C ILE A 464 22.71 9.21 25.25
N ASP A 465 22.36 10.14 26.13
CA ASP A 465 22.63 10.08 27.58
C ASP A 465 24.11 9.79 27.95
N GLY A 466 25.02 10.35 27.10
CA GLY A 466 26.45 10.20 27.28
C GLY A 466 27.04 8.86 26.82
N LYS A 467 26.27 8.02 26.21
CA LYS A 467 26.68 6.70 25.67
C LYS A 467 26.76 6.73 24.15
N PRO A 468 27.94 6.60 23.54
CA PRO A 468 28.11 6.52 22.10
C PRO A 468 27.84 5.09 21.61
N ASP A 469 27.20 4.97 20.46
CA ASP A 469 27.11 3.73 19.67
C ASP A 469 26.94 4.06 18.19
N ASP A 470 27.41 3.18 17.32
CA ASP A 470 27.33 3.31 15.87
C ASP A 470 26.07 2.69 15.26
N LYS A 471 25.17 2.10 16.09
CA LYS A 471 23.98 1.40 15.60
C LYS A 471 22.86 1.30 16.64
N GLU A 472 21.65 1.21 16.13
CA GLU A 472 20.45 0.79 16.87
C GLU A 472 19.94 -0.54 16.31
N LYS A 473 19.54 -1.44 17.19
CA LYS A 473 18.80 -2.67 16.82
C LYS A 473 17.42 -2.61 17.43
N ALA A 474 16.40 -3.05 16.64
CA ALA A 474 15.04 -3.13 17.14
C ALA A 474 14.40 -4.46 16.74
N VAL A 475 13.57 -5.01 17.62
CA VAL A 475 12.67 -6.11 17.33
C VAL A 475 11.24 -5.61 17.51
N ASN A 476 10.48 -5.60 16.41
CA ASN A 476 9.08 -5.15 16.41
C ASN A 476 8.17 -6.35 16.18
N LEU A 477 7.29 -6.63 17.14
CA LEU A 477 6.19 -7.59 17.02
C LEU A 477 4.89 -6.82 16.95
N ARG A 478 4.08 -7.09 15.91
CA ARG A 478 2.77 -6.45 15.72
C ARG A 478 1.67 -7.49 15.58
N ALA A 479 0.58 -7.31 16.32
CA ALA A 479 -0.70 -7.93 16.06
C ALA A 479 -1.61 -6.89 15.39
N GLN A 480 -2.21 -7.26 14.25
CA GLN A 480 -3.07 -6.35 13.49
C GLN A 480 -4.39 -7.01 13.13
N TYR A 481 -5.46 -6.24 13.29
CA TYR A 481 -6.78 -6.53 12.75
C TYR A 481 -7.30 -5.31 11.99
N ASP A 482 -7.86 -5.53 10.78
CA ASP A 482 -8.48 -4.47 9.98
C ASP A 482 -9.72 -4.99 9.23
N PHE A 483 -10.69 -4.13 9.06
CA PHE A 483 -11.93 -4.44 8.36
C PHE A 483 -12.43 -3.26 7.54
#